data_5aa6fd8ec929f23d05ffdd4f640e1963
#
_entry.id   5aa6fd8ec929f23d05ffdd4f640e1963
#
_cell.length_a   1.000
_cell.length_b   1.000
_cell.length_c   1.000
_cell.angle_alpha   90.00
_cell.angle_beta   90.00
_cell.angle_gamma   90.00
#
_symmetry.space_group_name_H-M   'P 1'
#
loop_
_entity.id
_entity.type
_entity.pdbx_description
1 polymer ?
#
loop_
_entity_poly.entity_id
_entity_poly.type
_entity_poly.pdbx_seq_one_letter_code
_entity_poly.pdbx_strand_id
1 'polypeptide(L)'
;KPFLMPVEDVFTITGRGTVATGRVERGTLKLNEEVEIVGIKEETKKTVVTGIEMFRKMLDQAQAGDNIGALLRGVQRTEIERGQVLSKPGTVTCHKKFTAQVYVLTKDEGGRHTPFFNNYRPQFYFRTTDVTGVCNLPAGTEMCVPGDNVEMTIELIHPIAMEQGLTFAIREGGRTVGSGRVA
;
A
#
# COMPACT_ATOMS: atom_id res chain seq x y z
N LYS A 1 -3.83 10.19 -15.40
CA LYS A 1 -3.00 9.16 -14.75
C LYS A 1 -3.69 7.82 -14.79
N PRO A 2 -2.93 6.71 -14.85
CA PRO A 2 -3.53 5.38 -14.81
C PRO A 2 -4.28 5.14 -13.50
N PHE A 3 -5.39 4.42 -13.58
CA PHE A 3 -6.21 4.08 -12.41
C PHE A 3 -5.43 3.33 -11.35
N LEU A 4 -5.63 3.71 -10.10
CA LEU A 4 -5.13 3.00 -8.93
C LEU A 4 -6.07 3.20 -7.75
N MET A 5 -6.44 2.08 -7.11
CA MET A 5 -7.27 2.10 -5.90
C MET A 5 -6.70 1.15 -4.86
N PRO A 6 -6.28 1.67 -3.70
CA PRO A 6 -5.88 0.80 -2.59
C PRO A 6 -7.08 0.03 -2.05
N VAL A 7 -6.90 -1.26 -1.79
CA VAL A 7 -7.96 -2.11 -1.25
C VAL A 7 -8.03 -1.93 0.26
N GLU A 8 -9.20 -1.52 0.74
CA GLU A 8 -9.44 -1.33 2.17
C GLU A 8 -10.14 -2.54 2.79
N ASP A 9 -11.16 -3.07 2.11
CA ASP A 9 -11.94 -4.19 2.61
C ASP A 9 -12.38 -5.08 1.46
N VAL A 10 -12.69 -6.33 1.79
CA VAL A 10 -13.11 -7.33 0.81
C VAL A 10 -14.27 -8.12 1.40
N PHE A 11 -15.33 -8.31 0.61
CA PHE A 11 -16.44 -9.16 1.02
C PHE A 11 -17.06 -9.86 -0.20
N THR A 12 -17.89 -10.87 0.08
CA THR A 12 -18.57 -11.64 -0.96
C THR A 12 -20.05 -11.28 -0.98
N ILE A 13 -20.59 -11.18 -2.20
CA ILE A 13 -22.04 -11.08 -2.39
C ILE A 13 -22.49 -12.41 -2.96
N THR A 14 -23.39 -13.11 -2.24
CA THR A 14 -23.88 -14.41 -2.65
C THR A 14 -24.47 -14.35 -4.07
N GLY A 15 -23.97 -15.21 -4.95
CA GLY A 15 -24.41 -15.28 -6.34
C GLY A 15 -23.82 -14.22 -7.26
N ARG A 16 -22.99 -13.30 -6.75
CA ARG A 16 -22.40 -12.24 -7.57
C ARG A 16 -20.88 -12.23 -7.58
N GLY A 17 -20.23 -12.64 -6.49
CA GLY A 17 -18.78 -12.73 -6.42
C GLY A 17 -18.16 -11.86 -5.35
N THR A 18 -16.91 -11.48 -5.58
CA THR A 18 -16.08 -10.76 -4.61
C THR A 18 -16.06 -9.27 -4.90
N VAL A 19 -16.24 -8.47 -3.86
CA VAL A 19 -16.21 -7.01 -3.94
C VAL A 19 -15.01 -6.49 -3.14
N ALA A 20 -14.21 -5.64 -3.76
CA ALA A 20 -13.15 -4.91 -3.10
C ALA A 20 -13.58 -3.46 -2.92
N THR A 21 -13.48 -2.95 -1.71
CA THR A 21 -13.83 -1.55 -1.44
C THR A 21 -12.58 -0.72 -1.24
N GLY A 22 -12.67 0.55 -1.57
CA GLY A 22 -11.59 1.49 -1.37
C GLY A 22 -11.91 2.85 -1.96
N ARG A 23 -10.96 3.75 -1.80
CA ARG A 23 -11.03 5.08 -2.40
C ARG A 23 -10.11 5.12 -3.61
N VAL A 24 -10.61 5.56 -4.74
CA VAL A 24 -9.81 5.72 -5.95
C VAL A 24 -8.76 6.80 -5.68
N GLU A 25 -7.50 6.42 -5.76
CA GLU A 25 -6.38 7.33 -5.50
C GLU A 25 -6.12 8.23 -6.70
N ARG A 26 -6.21 7.66 -7.90
CA ARG A 26 -5.96 8.40 -9.14
C ARG A 26 -6.61 7.68 -10.32
N GLY A 27 -6.77 8.42 -11.41
CA GLY A 27 -7.28 7.89 -12.68
C GLY A 27 -8.77 7.66 -12.69
N THR A 28 -9.23 6.96 -13.72
CA THR A 28 -10.63 6.64 -13.93
C THR A 28 -10.78 5.15 -14.17
N LEU A 29 -11.76 4.54 -13.52
CA LEU A 29 -12.14 3.14 -13.74
C LEU A 29 -13.48 3.10 -14.43
N LYS A 30 -13.56 2.39 -15.55
CA LYS A 30 -14.80 2.19 -16.27
C LYS A 30 -15.29 0.76 -16.10
N LEU A 31 -16.60 0.61 -16.17
CA LEU A 31 -17.23 -0.70 -16.11
C LEU A 31 -16.67 -1.60 -17.21
N ASN A 32 -16.42 -2.85 -16.86
CA ASN A 32 -15.86 -3.89 -17.74
C ASN A 32 -14.39 -3.69 -18.14
N GLU A 33 -13.68 -2.78 -17.47
CA GLU A 33 -12.24 -2.65 -17.68
C GLU A 33 -11.47 -3.73 -16.95
N GLU A 34 -10.34 -4.12 -17.53
CA GLU A 34 -9.39 -5.03 -16.90
C GLU A 34 -8.55 -4.28 -15.88
N VAL A 35 -8.31 -4.91 -14.73
CA VAL A 35 -7.43 -4.38 -13.69
C VAL A 35 -6.50 -5.48 -13.20
N GLU A 36 -5.42 -5.09 -12.54
CA GLU A 36 -4.52 -6.01 -11.85
C GLU A 36 -4.65 -5.85 -10.35
N ILE A 37 -4.55 -6.97 -9.64
CA ILE A 37 -4.45 -7.00 -8.18
C ILE A 37 -2.98 -7.14 -7.85
N VAL A 38 -2.39 -6.12 -7.23
CA VAL A 38 -0.93 -6.01 -7.04
C VAL A 38 -0.60 -5.85 -5.55
N GLY A 39 0.42 -6.58 -5.09
CA GLY A 39 0.95 -6.45 -3.74
C GLY A 39 0.64 -7.63 -2.84
N ILE A 40 1.29 -7.71 -1.71
CA ILE A 40 1.22 -8.74 -0.66
C ILE A 40 1.65 -10.12 -1.20
N LYS A 41 1.05 -10.57 -2.29
CA LYS A 41 1.38 -11.85 -2.93
C LYS A 41 2.41 -11.63 -4.03
N GLU A 42 3.24 -12.65 -4.26
CA GLU A 42 4.28 -12.59 -5.28
C GLU A 42 3.69 -12.46 -6.69
N GLU A 43 2.56 -13.09 -6.92
CA GLU A 43 1.91 -13.10 -8.23
C GLU A 43 0.85 -12.01 -8.35
N THR A 44 0.86 -11.34 -9.49
CA THR A 44 -0.16 -10.35 -9.86
C THR A 44 -1.30 -11.08 -10.57
N LYS A 45 -2.52 -10.80 -10.16
CA LYS A 45 -3.70 -11.41 -10.77
C LYS A 45 -4.47 -10.36 -11.57
N LYS A 46 -4.87 -10.73 -12.78
CA LYS A 46 -5.72 -9.87 -13.61
C LYS A 46 -7.18 -10.27 -13.47
N THR A 47 -8.06 -9.29 -13.50
CA THR A 47 -9.50 -9.51 -13.48
C THR A 47 -10.21 -8.38 -14.19
N VAL A 48 -11.52 -8.52 -14.32
CA VAL A 48 -12.36 -7.50 -14.95
C VAL A 48 -13.35 -6.98 -13.91
N VAL A 49 -13.51 -5.65 -13.86
CA VAL A 49 -14.49 -5.03 -12.97
C VAL A 49 -15.85 -5.08 -13.65
N THR A 50 -16.74 -5.91 -13.12
CA THR A 50 -18.07 -6.14 -13.69
C THR A 50 -19.18 -5.32 -13.01
N GLY A 51 -18.84 -4.60 -11.96
CA GLY A 51 -19.77 -3.71 -11.26
C GLY A 51 -19.02 -2.68 -10.46
N ILE A 52 -19.54 -1.46 -10.42
CA ILE A 52 -19.01 -0.36 -9.61
C ILE A 52 -20.17 0.19 -8.81
N GLU A 53 -20.03 0.23 -7.50
CA GLU A 53 -21.07 0.72 -6.59
C GLU A 53 -20.56 1.87 -5.73
N MET A 54 -21.38 2.91 -5.58
CA MET A 54 -21.13 4.01 -4.66
C MET A 54 -22.45 4.48 -4.10
N PHE A 55 -22.56 4.53 -2.75
CA PHE A 55 -23.80 4.93 -2.07
C PHE A 55 -25.02 4.14 -2.53
N ARG A 56 -24.86 2.80 -2.68
CA ARG A 56 -25.91 1.87 -3.12
C ARG A 56 -26.39 2.10 -4.55
N LYS A 57 -25.66 2.88 -5.32
CA LYS A 57 -25.95 3.09 -6.75
C LYS A 57 -24.90 2.41 -7.59
N MET A 58 -25.33 1.79 -8.68
CA MET A 58 -24.43 1.21 -9.67
C MET A 58 -23.96 2.32 -10.61
N LEU A 59 -22.68 2.36 -10.87
CA LEU A 59 -22.06 3.39 -11.71
C LEU A 59 -21.43 2.76 -12.94
N ASP A 60 -21.30 3.56 -14.01
CA ASP A 60 -20.58 3.17 -15.22
C ASP A 60 -19.10 3.45 -15.10
N GLN A 61 -18.71 4.36 -14.23
CA GLN A 61 -17.30 4.70 -14.00
C GLN A 61 -17.10 5.34 -12.64
N ALA A 62 -15.86 5.30 -12.19
CA ALA A 62 -15.41 5.95 -10.96
C ALA A 62 -14.14 6.74 -11.25
N GLN A 63 -13.91 7.81 -10.50
CA GLN A 63 -12.75 8.66 -10.66
C GLN A 63 -12.08 8.98 -9.34
N ALA A 64 -10.91 9.59 -9.40
CA ALA A 64 -10.14 9.92 -8.21
C ALA A 64 -10.99 10.62 -7.16
N GLY A 65 -10.89 10.16 -5.92
CA GLY A 65 -11.67 10.67 -4.78
C GLY A 65 -12.92 9.88 -4.46
N ASP A 66 -13.41 9.05 -5.38
CA ASP A 66 -14.63 8.26 -5.15
C ASP A 66 -14.34 7.08 -4.23
N ASN A 67 -15.23 6.85 -3.25
CA ASN A 67 -15.22 5.64 -2.44
C ASN A 67 -16.17 4.65 -3.09
N ILE A 68 -15.64 3.52 -3.54
CA ILE A 68 -16.40 2.55 -4.33
C ILE A 68 -16.24 1.12 -3.84
N GLY A 69 -17.18 0.27 -4.27
CA GLY A 69 -17.03 -1.17 -4.25
C GLY A 69 -16.90 -1.65 -5.68
N ALA A 70 -15.84 -2.39 -5.99
CA ALA A 70 -15.60 -2.95 -7.31
C ALA A 70 -15.88 -4.44 -7.30
N LEU A 71 -16.81 -4.89 -8.11
CA LEU A 71 -17.13 -6.31 -8.26
C LEU A 71 -16.15 -6.92 -9.25
N LEU A 72 -15.44 -7.96 -8.81
CA LEU A 72 -14.34 -8.55 -9.55
C LEU A 72 -14.72 -9.94 -10.08
N ARG A 73 -14.51 -10.16 -11.38
CA ARG A 73 -14.85 -11.43 -12.03
C ARG A 73 -13.85 -12.50 -11.67
N GLY A 74 -14.36 -13.68 -11.24
CA GLY A 74 -13.52 -14.87 -11.06
C GLY A 74 -12.48 -14.77 -9.96
N VAL A 75 -12.67 -13.86 -9.00
CA VAL A 75 -11.76 -13.69 -7.88
C VAL A 75 -12.42 -14.22 -6.61
N GLN A 76 -11.71 -15.12 -5.91
CA GLN A 76 -12.16 -15.61 -4.61
C GLN A 76 -11.76 -14.61 -3.54
N ARG A 77 -12.52 -14.57 -2.45
CA ARG A 77 -12.22 -13.67 -1.34
C ARG A 77 -10.81 -13.90 -0.78
N THR A 78 -10.31 -15.12 -0.87
CA THR A 78 -8.96 -15.48 -0.39
C THR A 78 -7.85 -15.03 -1.33
N GLU A 79 -8.18 -14.57 -2.52
CA GLU A 79 -7.20 -14.15 -3.52
C GLU A 79 -6.91 -12.64 -3.51
N ILE A 80 -7.65 -11.90 -2.70
CA ILE A 80 -7.51 -10.45 -2.59
C ILE A 80 -7.63 -10.04 -1.14
N GLU A 81 -6.86 -9.04 -0.71
CA GLU A 81 -6.87 -8.61 0.68
C GLU A 81 -6.47 -7.14 0.82
N ARG A 82 -6.76 -6.61 1.99
CA ARG A 82 -6.34 -5.26 2.38
C ARG A 82 -4.81 -5.14 2.24
N GLY A 83 -4.37 -4.02 1.71
CA GLY A 83 -2.95 -3.77 1.46
C GLY A 83 -2.53 -3.95 0.02
N GLN A 84 -3.34 -4.67 -0.75
CA GLN A 84 -3.16 -4.74 -2.20
C GLN A 84 -3.76 -3.51 -2.87
N VAL A 85 -3.45 -3.30 -4.14
CA VAL A 85 -4.10 -2.27 -4.94
C VAL A 85 -4.71 -2.88 -6.18
N LEU A 86 -5.77 -2.24 -6.68
CA LEU A 86 -6.28 -2.48 -8.02
C LEU A 86 -5.69 -1.39 -8.91
N SER A 87 -5.13 -1.77 -10.04
CA SER A 87 -4.51 -0.80 -10.94
C SER A 87 -4.74 -1.16 -12.40
N LYS A 88 -4.57 -0.18 -13.28
CA LYS A 88 -4.55 -0.44 -14.72
C LYS A 88 -3.40 -1.42 -14.99
N PRO A 89 -3.63 -2.48 -15.80
CA PRO A 89 -2.60 -3.47 -16.05
C PRO A 89 -1.28 -2.86 -16.54
N GLY A 90 -0.16 -3.37 -15.99
CA GLY A 90 1.17 -2.96 -16.40
C GLY A 90 1.65 -1.60 -15.89
N THR A 91 0.91 -0.94 -15.02
CA THR A 91 1.26 0.42 -14.57
C THR A 91 1.92 0.48 -13.20
N VAL A 92 1.77 -0.55 -12.38
CA VAL A 92 2.33 -0.60 -11.03
C VAL A 92 2.96 -1.95 -10.79
N THR A 93 4.11 -1.96 -10.14
CA THR A 93 4.81 -3.19 -9.75
C THR A 93 4.94 -3.25 -8.23
N CYS A 94 5.08 -4.46 -7.69
CA CYS A 94 5.29 -4.62 -6.25
C CYS A 94 6.77 -4.93 -5.96
N HIS A 95 7.22 -4.50 -4.78
CA HIS A 95 8.60 -4.65 -4.36
C HIS A 95 8.69 -4.97 -2.88
N LYS A 96 9.60 -5.86 -2.52
CA LYS A 96 9.95 -6.14 -1.12
C LYS A 96 11.09 -5.27 -0.65
N LYS A 97 12.06 -5.02 -1.51
CA LYS A 97 13.28 -4.30 -1.17
C LYS A 97 13.36 -3.00 -1.95
N PHE A 98 13.60 -1.92 -1.23
CA PHE A 98 13.66 -0.61 -1.84
C PHE A 98 14.53 0.34 -1.01
N THR A 99 14.97 1.41 -1.64
CA THR A 99 15.69 2.49 -0.97
C THR A 99 14.69 3.60 -0.67
N ALA A 100 14.82 4.22 0.50
CA ALA A 100 13.93 5.30 0.91
C ALA A 100 14.67 6.39 1.65
N GLN A 101 14.16 7.60 1.53
CA GLN A 101 14.60 8.73 2.35
C GLN A 101 13.68 8.75 3.58
N VAL A 102 14.27 8.62 4.76
CA VAL A 102 13.52 8.45 6.01
C VAL A 102 13.83 9.57 6.98
N TYR A 103 12.79 10.13 7.57
CA TYR A 103 12.87 11.07 8.66
C TYR A 103 12.44 10.38 9.95
N VAL A 104 13.31 10.43 10.97
CA VAL A 104 13.02 9.83 12.28
C VAL A 104 12.44 10.92 13.19
N LEU A 105 11.19 10.76 13.63
CA LEU A 105 10.52 11.74 14.46
C LEU A 105 11.27 11.97 15.77
N THR A 106 11.29 13.23 16.23
CA THR A 106 11.85 13.56 17.54
C THR A 106 10.90 13.10 18.64
N LYS A 107 11.42 13.06 19.86
CA LYS A 107 10.60 12.77 21.05
C LYS A 107 9.41 13.72 21.16
N ASP A 108 9.64 15.02 20.90
CA ASP A 108 8.60 16.04 20.99
C ASP A 108 7.52 15.86 19.92
N GLU A 109 7.86 15.24 18.82
CA GLU A 109 6.92 14.90 17.74
C GLU A 109 6.18 13.59 17.99
N GLY A 110 6.43 12.95 19.14
CA GLY A 110 5.81 11.67 19.48
C GLY A 110 6.63 10.46 19.07
N GLY A 111 7.86 10.67 18.62
CA GLY A 111 8.75 9.60 18.15
C GLY A 111 9.46 8.87 19.28
N ARG A 112 10.50 8.13 18.89
CA ARG A 112 11.31 7.36 19.83
C ARG A 112 12.12 8.29 20.74
N HIS A 113 12.45 7.81 21.92
CA HIS A 113 13.35 8.52 22.86
C HIS A 113 14.80 8.08 22.70
N THR A 114 15.01 6.96 22.04
CA THR A 114 16.33 6.34 21.90
C THR A 114 16.63 6.09 20.43
N PRO A 115 17.93 5.99 20.05
CA PRO A 115 18.29 5.63 18.68
C PRO A 115 17.87 4.21 18.34
N PHE A 116 17.81 3.92 17.04
CA PHE A 116 17.71 2.55 16.58
C PHE A 116 18.93 2.19 15.73
N PHE A 117 19.18 0.89 15.66
CA PHE A 117 20.39 0.37 15.03
C PHE A 117 20.05 -0.42 13.78
N ASN A 118 21.09 -0.83 13.06
CA ASN A 118 20.92 -1.68 11.90
C ASN A 118 20.10 -2.93 12.26
N ASN A 119 19.27 -3.40 11.32
CA ASN A 119 18.34 -4.52 11.51
C ASN A 119 17.12 -4.20 12.38
N TYR A 120 16.84 -2.93 12.62
CA TYR A 120 15.59 -2.51 13.27
C TYR A 120 14.38 -3.01 12.46
N ARG A 121 13.38 -3.60 13.13
CA ARG A 121 12.24 -4.26 12.49
C ARG A 121 10.90 -3.64 12.90
N PRO A 122 10.59 -2.43 12.45
CA PRO A 122 9.30 -1.81 12.74
C PRO A 122 8.23 -2.25 11.73
N GLN A 123 7.04 -1.65 11.85
CA GLN A 123 5.97 -1.76 10.87
C GLN A 123 6.05 -0.57 9.91
N PHE A 124 5.81 -0.85 8.63
CA PHE A 124 5.77 0.19 7.58
C PHE A 124 4.34 0.29 7.08
N TYR A 125 3.73 1.46 7.26
CA TYR A 125 2.35 1.67 6.87
C TYR A 125 2.28 2.24 5.45
N PHE A 126 1.81 1.40 4.52
CA PHE A 126 1.62 1.78 3.14
C PHE A 126 0.14 1.81 2.82
N ARG A 127 -0.38 2.97 2.45
CA ARG A 127 -1.78 3.17 2.05
C ARG A 127 -2.79 2.64 3.06
N THR A 128 -3.07 1.34 3.07
CA THR A 128 -4.14 0.76 3.89
C THR A 128 -3.67 -0.29 4.90
N THR A 129 -2.40 -0.66 4.90
CA THR A 129 -1.93 -1.75 5.78
C THR A 129 -0.50 -1.55 6.27
N ASP A 130 -0.21 -2.16 7.41
CA ASP A 130 1.13 -2.26 7.97
C ASP A 130 1.82 -3.52 7.45
N VAL A 131 3.12 -3.41 7.17
CA VAL A 131 3.95 -4.55 6.78
C VAL A 131 5.24 -4.48 7.58
N THR A 132 5.62 -5.59 8.20
CA THR A 132 6.88 -5.68 8.92
C THR A 132 8.04 -5.63 7.93
N GLY A 133 9.08 -4.91 8.28
CA GLY A 133 10.29 -4.83 7.46
C GLY A 133 11.52 -4.54 8.27
N VAL A 134 12.67 -4.70 7.63
CA VAL A 134 13.98 -4.49 8.25
C VAL A 134 14.62 -3.24 7.65
N CYS A 135 15.15 -2.38 8.53
CA CYS A 135 15.92 -1.21 8.11
C CYS A 135 17.40 -1.58 8.01
N ASN A 136 17.99 -1.38 6.84
CA ASN A 136 19.41 -1.55 6.62
C ASN A 136 20.02 -0.17 6.43
N LEU A 137 20.83 0.26 7.41
CA LEU A 137 21.47 1.57 7.40
C LEU A 137 22.62 1.61 6.41
N PRO A 138 22.96 2.79 5.86
CA PRO A 138 24.08 2.88 4.92
C PRO A 138 25.40 2.53 5.61
N ALA A 139 26.38 2.10 4.80
CA ALA A 139 27.70 1.76 5.29
C ALA A 139 28.30 2.94 6.06
N GLY A 140 28.87 2.66 7.23
CA GLY A 140 29.44 3.69 8.08
C GLY A 140 28.45 4.35 9.02
N THR A 141 27.17 4.06 8.92
CA THR A 141 26.13 4.55 9.82
C THR A 141 25.76 3.45 10.80
N GLU A 142 26.04 3.65 12.08
CA GLU A 142 25.78 2.63 13.10
C GLU A 142 24.38 2.75 13.69
N MET A 143 23.85 3.95 13.74
CA MET A 143 22.53 4.20 14.36
C MET A 143 21.85 5.41 13.74
N CYS A 144 20.55 5.48 13.93
CA CYS A 144 19.74 6.66 13.62
C CYS A 144 19.18 7.19 14.92
N VAL A 145 19.34 8.48 15.16
CA VAL A 145 18.77 9.13 16.35
C VAL A 145 17.52 9.91 15.98
N PRO A 146 16.61 10.16 16.96
CA PRO A 146 15.45 11.00 16.69
C PRO A 146 15.86 12.35 16.10
N GLY A 147 15.19 12.76 15.02
CA GLY A 147 15.52 13.98 14.29
C GLY A 147 16.40 13.77 13.05
N ASP A 148 16.96 12.58 12.89
CA ASP A 148 17.79 12.28 11.73
C ASP A 148 16.98 12.13 10.45
N ASN A 149 17.62 12.49 9.34
CA ASN A 149 17.11 12.26 8.00
C ASN A 149 18.14 11.40 7.26
N VAL A 150 17.78 10.19 6.92
CA VAL A 150 18.72 9.18 6.45
C VAL A 150 18.17 8.44 5.24
N GLU A 151 19.02 8.21 4.23
CA GLU A 151 18.69 7.28 3.16
C GLU A 151 19.05 5.87 3.62
N MET A 152 18.12 4.95 3.51
CA MET A 152 18.33 3.57 3.93
C MET A 152 17.66 2.59 2.98
N THR A 153 18.08 1.34 3.05
CA THR A 153 17.43 0.25 2.32
C THR A 153 16.48 -0.47 3.26
N ILE A 154 15.27 -0.70 2.79
CA ILE A 154 14.24 -1.36 3.58
C ILE A 154 13.85 -2.65 2.87
N GLU A 155 13.72 -3.73 3.63
CA GLU A 155 13.27 -5.01 3.10
C GLU A 155 12.03 -5.46 3.86
N LEU A 156 10.90 -5.55 3.15
CA LEU A 156 9.61 -5.94 3.72
C LEU A 156 9.44 -7.45 3.68
N ILE A 157 8.61 -7.99 4.57
CA ILE A 157 8.29 -9.43 4.56
C ILE A 157 7.34 -9.81 3.43
N HIS A 158 6.58 -8.85 2.91
CA HIS A 158 5.68 -9.04 1.76
C HIS A 158 5.91 -7.92 0.74
N PRO A 159 5.76 -8.21 -0.55
CA PRO A 159 5.87 -7.14 -1.55
C PRO A 159 4.69 -6.17 -1.45
N ILE A 160 4.95 -4.91 -1.71
CA ILE A 160 3.94 -3.85 -1.71
C ILE A 160 3.98 -3.15 -3.05
N ALA A 161 2.81 -2.81 -3.57
CA ALA A 161 2.70 -2.00 -4.78
C ALA A 161 3.29 -0.62 -4.48
N MET A 162 4.33 -0.24 -5.20
CA MET A 162 4.98 1.04 -4.95
C MET A 162 5.62 1.60 -6.22
N GLU A 163 5.86 2.89 -6.14
CA GLU A 163 6.56 3.63 -7.19
C GLU A 163 7.38 4.72 -6.52
N GLN A 164 8.30 5.30 -7.26
CA GLN A 164 9.13 6.39 -6.75
C GLN A 164 8.25 7.52 -6.24
N GLY A 165 8.58 8.03 -5.06
CA GLY A 165 7.84 9.13 -4.44
C GLY A 165 6.71 8.70 -3.51
N LEU A 166 6.35 7.43 -3.46
CA LEU A 166 5.32 6.94 -2.53
C LEU A 166 5.79 7.18 -1.09
N THR A 167 4.92 7.79 -0.28
CA THR A 167 5.22 8.05 1.13
C THR A 167 4.64 6.94 2.01
N PHE A 168 5.28 6.74 3.16
CA PHE A 168 4.84 5.75 4.13
C PHE A 168 5.18 6.23 5.54
N ALA A 169 4.51 5.64 6.53
CA ALA A 169 4.81 5.89 7.92
C ALA A 169 5.56 4.70 8.50
N ILE A 170 6.42 4.96 9.49
CA ILE A 170 7.09 3.91 10.25
C ILE A 170 6.47 3.89 11.62
N ARG A 171 6.02 2.71 12.06
CA ARG A 171 5.29 2.55 13.30
C ARG A 171 5.93 1.50 14.20
N GLU A 172 5.87 1.77 15.49
CA GLU A 172 6.34 0.86 16.52
C GLU A 172 5.27 0.82 17.62
N GLY A 173 4.69 -0.34 17.85
CA GLY A 173 3.63 -0.48 18.86
C GLY A 173 2.42 0.41 18.62
N GLY A 174 2.04 0.61 17.35
CA GLY A 174 0.89 1.45 16.99
C GLY A 174 1.17 2.95 16.98
N ARG A 175 2.41 3.35 17.28
CA ARG A 175 2.81 4.76 17.32
C ARG A 175 3.72 5.07 16.14
N THR A 176 3.49 6.20 15.50
CA THR A 176 4.34 6.66 14.39
C THR A 176 5.67 7.17 14.94
N VAL A 177 6.77 6.59 14.48
CA VAL A 177 8.13 6.96 14.89
C VAL A 177 8.95 7.54 13.76
N GLY A 178 8.45 7.48 12.53
CA GLY A 178 9.14 8.03 11.38
C GLY A 178 8.24 8.11 10.18
N SER A 179 8.75 8.71 9.13
CA SER A 179 8.10 8.77 7.83
C SER A 179 9.14 8.66 6.74
N GLY A 180 8.73 8.18 5.57
CA GLY A 180 9.66 8.01 4.48
C GLY A 180 9.02 8.18 3.12
N ARG A 181 9.89 8.23 2.13
CA ARG A 181 9.49 8.33 0.73
C ARG A 181 10.35 7.37 -0.09
N VAL A 182 9.71 6.57 -0.92
CA VAL A 182 10.41 5.63 -1.80
C VAL A 182 11.25 6.40 -2.81
N ALA A 183 12.52 6.06 -2.87
CA ALA A 183 13.47 6.70 -3.78
C ALA A 183 13.46 6.04 -5.17
#